data_140aac97237c7c1e82c0edcfcc548d6a
#
_entry.id   140aac97237c7c1e82c0edcfcc548d6a
#
_cell.length_a   1.000
_cell.length_b   1.000
_cell.length_c   1.000
_cell.angle_alpha   90.00
_cell.angle_beta   90.00
_cell.angle_gamma   90.00
#
_symmetry.space_group_name_H-M   'P 1'
#
loop_
_entity.id
_entity.type
_entity.pdbx_description
1 polymer ?
#
loop_
_entity_poly.entity_id
_entity_poly.type
_entity_poly.pdbx_seq_one_letter_code
_entity_poly.pdbx_strand_id
1 'polypeptide(L)'
;MQDSKEILLHLSAFMRTDAPRLTRLNAYYLGKHDILRAPKDPLKPDNRLVNNFCRNITDCTVGYFMGRGIRYSSSDDRTMEMIHRVSTENDERFVNNALARDLSVCGRAAELLWYDDLRHPRFTPLSPDSVIPVYDTGVDPRLKYAIRYYAKADGKTVVEVYDAEDMSVYDYENGTLTHKETTPHFFGDVPVIFYANNRDLQGDFEPVLSLIDAYNRLQSDSVNDFELFADSYLAISGMGAADEEDLARIRRDRVILLDDHGEAKWLTKNVNDVYIENMKSRIAGDIYRFSGTVDMAEETLAGNALSGVAIRYRLLNFENRVSVTEQYFRRSLHARWQMICRLLNLSGASYDGDAIRVIFTRNLPGLPEEAADMAQKLSGILSRRSVIEHLPMVEDADAEMERIREENGEVCEE
;
A
#
# COMPACT_ATOMS: atom_id res chain seq x y z
N MET A 1 34.54 -6.50 -6.97
CA MET A 1 34.27 -5.04 -6.78
C MET A 1 33.62 -4.49 -8.03
N GLN A 2 32.43 -3.89 -7.93
CA GLN A 2 31.67 -3.33 -9.04
C GLN A 2 32.33 -2.01 -9.52
N ASP A 3 32.19 -1.70 -10.83
CA ASP A 3 32.74 -0.45 -11.38
C ASP A 3 31.98 0.77 -10.80
N SER A 4 32.67 1.66 -10.13
CA SER A 4 32.09 2.89 -9.55
C SER A 4 31.33 3.74 -10.59
N LYS A 5 31.73 3.68 -11.86
CA LYS A 5 31.04 4.40 -12.95
C LYS A 5 29.67 3.77 -13.26
N GLU A 6 29.58 2.43 -13.25
CA GLU A 6 28.32 1.70 -13.46
C GLU A 6 27.35 1.99 -12.30
N ILE A 7 27.84 1.96 -11.05
CA ILE A 7 27.04 2.30 -9.87
C ILE A 7 26.49 3.73 -9.98
N LEU A 8 27.32 4.71 -10.32
CA LEU A 8 26.92 6.12 -10.50
C LEU A 8 25.87 6.28 -11.60
N LEU A 9 26.00 5.54 -12.71
CA LEU A 9 25.03 5.58 -13.79
C LEU A 9 23.64 5.14 -13.31
N HIS A 10 23.55 3.99 -12.63
CA HIS A 10 22.29 3.47 -12.10
C HIS A 10 21.71 4.39 -11.03
N LEU A 11 22.55 4.88 -10.09
CA LEU A 11 22.13 5.78 -9.04
C LEU A 11 21.56 7.09 -9.60
N SER A 12 22.27 7.73 -10.53
CA SER A 12 21.83 8.99 -11.13
C SER A 12 20.57 8.83 -11.99
N ALA A 13 20.44 7.74 -12.73
CA ALA A 13 19.24 7.43 -13.50
C ALA A 13 18.03 7.26 -12.58
N PHE A 14 18.17 6.47 -11.52
CA PHE A 14 17.10 6.22 -10.55
C PHE A 14 16.67 7.49 -9.82
N MET A 15 17.60 8.29 -9.31
CA MET A 15 17.31 9.55 -8.64
C MET A 15 16.55 10.54 -9.54
N ARG A 16 16.73 10.45 -10.85
CA ARG A 16 16.09 11.35 -11.83
C ARG A 16 14.69 10.86 -12.24
N THR A 17 14.46 9.55 -12.31
CA THR A 17 13.23 8.97 -12.88
C THR A 17 12.34 8.29 -11.83
N ASP A 18 12.86 7.26 -11.16
CA ASP A 18 12.06 6.42 -10.28
C ASP A 18 11.84 7.04 -8.89
N ALA A 19 12.88 7.57 -8.26
CA ALA A 19 12.77 8.10 -6.91
C ALA A 19 11.72 9.22 -6.78
N PRO A 20 11.60 10.20 -7.70
CA PRO A 20 10.55 11.22 -7.66
C PRO A 20 9.14 10.61 -7.80
N ARG A 21 8.96 9.61 -8.68
CA ARG A 21 7.69 8.89 -8.84
C ARG A 21 7.30 8.21 -7.53
N LEU A 22 8.19 7.44 -6.93
CA LEU A 22 7.95 6.69 -5.70
C LEU A 22 7.67 7.61 -4.51
N THR A 23 8.43 8.69 -4.38
CA THR A 23 8.22 9.74 -3.37
C THR A 23 6.84 10.40 -3.54
N ARG A 24 6.43 10.69 -4.79
CA ARG A 24 5.10 11.25 -5.08
C ARG A 24 3.99 10.26 -4.69
N LEU A 25 4.11 8.99 -5.05
CA LEU A 25 3.12 7.96 -4.69
C LEU A 25 2.97 7.83 -3.17
N ASN A 26 4.07 7.80 -2.43
CA ASN A 26 4.05 7.78 -0.98
C ASN A 26 3.44 9.06 -0.38
N ALA A 27 3.69 10.22 -0.98
CA ALA A 27 3.05 11.48 -0.58
C ALA A 27 1.52 11.41 -0.75
N TYR A 28 1.02 10.86 -1.86
CA TYR A 28 -0.41 10.66 -2.10
C TYR A 28 -1.04 9.71 -1.08
N TYR A 29 -0.40 8.59 -0.76
CA TYR A 29 -0.85 7.71 0.30
C TYR A 29 -0.97 8.43 1.66
N LEU A 30 -0.02 9.31 1.96
CA LEU A 30 -0.02 10.14 3.18
C LEU A 30 -1.00 11.33 3.14
N GLY A 31 -1.80 11.49 2.09
CA GLY A 31 -2.74 12.59 1.92
C GLY A 31 -2.11 13.91 1.48
N LYS A 32 -0.85 13.90 1.05
CA LYS A 32 -0.13 15.08 0.54
C LYS A 32 -0.26 15.18 -0.98
N HIS A 33 -1.51 15.36 -1.45
CA HIS A 33 -1.84 15.43 -2.88
C HIS A 33 -1.38 16.75 -3.51
N ASP A 34 -1.21 16.75 -4.83
CA ASP A 34 -0.69 17.91 -5.58
C ASP A 34 -1.60 19.14 -5.47
N ILE A 35 -2.89 18.97 -5.25
CA ILE A 35 -3.84 20.08 -5.03
C ILE A 35 -3.40 20.99 -3.87
N LEU A 36 -2.75 20.46 -2.83
CA LEU A 36 -2.25 21.23 -1.69
C LEU A 36 -1.10 22.18 -2.06
N ARG A 37 -0.44 21.92 -3.19
CA ARG A 37 0.69 22.71 -3.72
C ARG A 37 0.31 23.61 -4.88
N ALA A 38 -0.97 23.59 -5.31
CA ALA A 38 -1.43 24.42 -6.41
C ALA A 38 -1.21 25.92 -6.10
N PRO A 39 -0.94 26.77 -7.11
CA PRO A 39 -0.81 28.21 -6.89
C PRO A 39 -2.11 28.79 -6.33
N LYS A 40 -1.99 29.74 -5.39
CA LYS A 40 -3.12 30.41 -4.75
C LYS A 40 -3.51 31.65 -5.54
N ASP A 41 -4.80 31.82 -5.83
CA ASP A 41 -5.38 33.08 -6.29
C ASP A 41 -5.87 33.88 -5.07
N PRO A 42 -5.22 35.00 -4.71
CA PRO A 42 -5.59 35.76 -3.52
C PRO A 42 -6.97 36.41 -3.57
N LEU A 43 -7.60 36.44 -4.74
CA LEU A 43 -8.93 37.06 -4.96
C LEU A 43 -10.10 36.07 -4.88
N LYS A 44 -9.81 34.76 -4.67
CA LYS A 44 -10.81 33.71 -4.63
C LYS A 44 -10.69 32.87 -3.37
N PRO A 45 -11.80 32.27 -2.88
CA PRO A 45 -11.72 31.21 -1.89
C PRO A 45 -10.77 30.11 -2.34
N ASP A 46 -9.99 29.54 -1.42
CA ASP A 46 -8.96 28.56 -1.74
C ASP A 46 -9.04 27.36 -0.79
N ASN A 47 -10.17 26.69 -0.80
CA ASN A 47 -10.37 25.43 -0.10
C ASN A 47 -9.70 24.31 -0.90
N ARG A 48 -8.85 23.52 -0.25
CA ARG A 48 -8.10 22.44 -0.86
C ARG A 48 -8.41 21.15 -0.12
N LEU A 49 -9.44 20.47 -0.58
CA LEU A 49 -9.92 19.24 0.03
C LEU A 49 -9.22 18.03 -0.57
N VAL A 50 -8.77 17.15 0.29
CA VAL A 50 -8.16 15.88 -0.12
C VAL A 50 -9.06 14.74 0.32
N ASN A 51 -9.62 14.03 -0.64
CA ASN A 51 -10.30 12.75 -0.44
C ASN A 51 -9.28 11.64 -0.68
N ASN A 52 -8.78 11.06 0.40
CA ASN A 52 -7.63 10.16 0.30
C ASN A 52 -8.03 8.74 -0.14
N PHE A 53 -8.49 8.60 -1.38
CA PHE A 53 -8.76 7.30 -2.01
C PHE A 53 -7.48 6.42 -2.07
N CYS A 54 -6.30 7.04 -2.23
CA CYS A 54 -5.04 6.31 -2.29
C CYS A 54 -4.82 5.47 -1.02
N ARG A 55 -5.07 6.07 0.14
CA ARG A 55 -4.97 5.37 1.43
C ARG A 55 -6.06 4.30 1.57
N ASN A 56 -7.29 4.62 1.20
CA ASN A 56 -8.40 3.67 1.29
C ASN A 56 -8.13 2.42 0.44
N ILE A 57 -7.73 2.59 -0.83
CA ILE A 57 -7.39 1.48 -1.73
C ILE A 57 -6.26 0.63 -1.16
N THR A 58 -5.19 1.27 -0.66
CA THR A 58 -4.04 0.57 -0.08
C THR A 58 -4.42 -0.19 1.18
N ASP A 59 -5.07 0.48 2.15
CA ASP A 59 -5.41 -0.14 3.44
C ASP A 59 -6.39 -1.31 3.24
N CYS A 60 -7.36 -1.19 2.33
CA CYS A 60 -8.24 -2.30 1.94
C CYS A 60 -7.47 -3.46 1.33
N THR A 61 -6.53 -3.18 0.42
CA THR A 61 -5.73 -4.22 -0.24
C THR A 61 -4.84 -4.96 0.75
N VAL A 62 -4.10 -4.23 1.59
CA VAL A 62 -3.21 -4.82 2.59
C VAL A 62 -4.00 -5.60 3.63
N GLY A 63 -5.11 -5.05 4.11
CA GLY A 63 -5.99 -5.73 5.06
C GLY A 63 -6.57 -7.03 4.51
N TYR A 64 -6.95 -7.05 3.23
CA TYR A 64 -7.47 -8.24 2.56
C TYR A 64 -6.38 -9.29 2.31
N PHE A 65 -5.21 -8.87 1.85
CA PHE A 65 -4.10 -9.72 1.45
C PHE A 65 -3.33 -10.29 2.64
N MET A 66 -2.97 -9.44 3.64
CA MET A 66 -2.09 -9.79 4.76
C MET A 66 -2.78 -9.85 6.13
N GLY A 67 -4.06 -9.53 6.21
CA GLY A 67 -4.75 -9.42 7.51
C GLY A 67 -4.73 -10.67 8.37
N ARG A 68 -4.64 -11.86 7.76
CA ARG A 68 -4.47 -13.14 8.47
C ARG A 68 -3.01 -13.62 8.57
N GLY A 69 -2.06 -12.86 8.01
CA GLY A 69 -0.66 -13.27 7.93
C GLY A 69 -0.43 -14.41 6.93
N ILE A 70 0.81 -14.85 6.85
CA ILE A 70 1.25 -15.93 5.97
C ILE A 70 1.53 -17.15 6.83
N ARG A 71 1.11 -18.31 6.33
CA ARG A 71 1.43 -19.59 6.96
C ARG A 71 2.40 -20.38 6.09
N TYR A 72 3.17 -21.20 6.72
CA TYR A 72 4.14 -22.07 6.08
C TYR A 72 3.81 -23.53 6.38
N SER A 73 4.21 -24.44 5.49
CA SER A 73 4.19 -25.86 5.73
C SER A 73 5.41 -26.52 5.13
N SER A 74 5.95 -27.52 5.82
CA SER A 74 7.01 -28.41 5.37
C SER A 74 6.71 -29.81 5.86
N SER A 75 7.28 -30.82 5.21
CA SER A 75 7.25 -32.20 5.68
C SER A 75 8.31 -32.51 6.77
N ASP A 76 9.19 -31.55 7.05
CA ASP A 76 10.26 -31.66 8.06
C ASP A 76 9.95 -30.75 9.24
N ASP A 77 9.73 -31.35 10.41
CA ASP A 77 9.39 -30.64 11.65
C ASP A 77 10.51 -29.70 12.11
N ARG A 78 11.78 -30.03 11.88
CA ARG A 78 12.93 -29.15 12.22
C ARG A 78 12.90 -27.88 11.38
N THR A 79 12.52 -28.00 10.11
CA THR A 79 12.36 -26.84 9.21
C THR A 79 11.20 -25.97 9.71
N MET A 80 10.10 -26.57 10.18
CA MET A 80 8.98 -25.80 10.74
C MET A 80 9.35 -25.07 12.04
N GLU A 81 10.07 -25.72 12.95
CA GLU A 81 10.61 -25.07 14.17
C GLU A 81 11.53 -23.90 13.83
N MET A 82 12.41 -24.07 12.84
CA MET A 82 13.29 -23.00 12.36
C MET A 82 12.48 -21.83 11.82
N ILE A 83 11.49 -22.09 10.95
CA ILE A 83 10.60 -21.04 10.40
C ILE A 83 9.91 -20.30 11.54
N HIS A 84 9.29 -21.00 12.48
CA HIS A 84 8.59 -20.40 13.61
C HIS A 84 9.52 -19.48 14.43
N ARG A 85 10.71 -19.97 14.77
CA ARG A 85 11.71 -19.19 15.51
C ARG A 85 12.12 -17.93 14.74
N VAL A 86 12.54 -18.07 13.48
CA VAL A 86 13.00 -16.95 12.66
C VAL A 86 11.86 -15.94 12.42
N SER A 87 10.64 -16.40 12.15
CA SER A 87 9.47 -15.53 11.96
C SER A 87 9.16 -14.72 13.23
N THR A 88 9.21 -15.37 14.41
CA THR A 88 8.97 -14.72 15.71
C THR A 88 10.06 -13.70 16.04
N GLU A 89 11.35 -14.07 15.87
CA GLU A 89 12.47 -13.18 16.15
C GLU A 89 12.52 -11.94 15.26
N ASN A 90 11.88 -11.97 14.10
CA ASN A 90 11.84 -10.87 13.11
C ASN A 90 10.52 -10.12 13.06
N ASP A 91 9.51 -10.47 13.86
CA ASP A 91 8.15 -9.95 13.72
C ASP A 91 7.66 -9.99 12.26
N GLU A 92 7.76 -11.19 11.66
CA GLU A 92 7.54 -11.38 10.22
C GLU A 92 6.21 -10.81 9.75
N ARG A 93 5.15 -10.92 10.57
CA ARG A 93 3.83 -10.39 10.23
C ARG A 93 3.88 -8.88 9.99
N PHE A 94 4.59 -8.15 10.83
CA PHE A 94 4.80 -6.72 10.66
C PHE A 94 5.60 -6.40 9.38
N VAL A 95 6.70 -7.12 9.16
CA VAL A 95 7.53 -6.94 7.95
C VAL A 95 6.72 -7.21 6.68
N ASN A 96 5.99 -8.33 6.62
CA ASN A 96 5.17 -8.67 5.47
C ASN A 96 4.05 -7.65 5.21
N ASN A 97 3.43 -7.08 6.24
CA ASN A 97 2.47 -5.99 6.10
C ASN A 97 3.12 -4.72 5.53
N ALA A 98 4.32 -4.36 5.99
CA ALA A 98 5.06 -3.21 5.47
C ALA A 98 5.42 -3.40 3.98
N LEU A 99 5.90 -4.58 3.60
CA LEU A 99 6.19 -4.93 2.20
C LEU A 99 4.92 -4.88 1.33
N ALA A 100 3.81 -5.44 1.80
CA ALA A 100 2.53 -5.39 1.08
C ALA A 100 2.01 -3.97 0.89
N ARG A 101 2.17 -3.10 1.91
CA ARG A 101 1.87 -1.67 1.80
C ARG A 101 2.72 -1.00 0.72
N ASP A 102 4.02 -1.26 0.72
CA ASP A 102 4.93 -0.66 -0.25
C ASP A 102 4.64 -1.16 -1.68
N LEU A 103 4.23 -2.43 -1.84
CA LEU A 103 3.73 -2.94 -3.11
C LEU A 103 2.49 -2.21 -3.59
N SER A 104 1.49 -2.04 -2.72
CA SER A 104 0.25 -1.35 -3.06
C SER A 104 0.48 0.13 -3.41
N VAL A 105 1.38 0.81 -2.68
CA VAL A 105 1.70 2.22 -2.89
C VAL A 105 2.63 2.44 -4.08
N CYS A 106 3.75 1.72 -4.12
CA CYS A 106 4.88 1.98 -5.01
C CYS A 106 4.97 1.01 -6.20
N GLY A 107 4.17 -0.07 -6.19
CA GLY A 107 4.25 -1.15 -7.17
C GLY A 107 5.43 -2.10 -6.96
N ARG A 108 6.32 -1.76 -6.02
CA ARG A 108 7.48 -2.55 -5.65
C ARG A 108 7.84 -2.37 -4.19
N ALA A 109 8.47 -3.37 -3.60
CA ALA A 109 9.03 -3.32 -2.26
C ALA A 109 10.39 -4.02 -2.25
N ALA A 110 11.16 -3.81 -1.21
CA ALA A 110 12.43 -4.48 -1.02
C ALA A 110 12.66 -4.78 0.47
N GLU A 111 13.39 -5.85 0.74
CA GLU A 111 13.89 -6.16 2.07
C GLU A 111 15.37 -6.51 2.02
N LEU A 112 16.07 -6.22 3.09
CA LEU A 112 17.46 -6.60 3.30
C LEU A 112 17.53 -7.76 4.28
N LEU A 113 18.19 -8.83 3.88
CA LEU A 113 18.62 -9.91 4.76
C LEU A 113 19.98 -9.56 5.37
N TRP A 114 20.11 -9.74 6.66
CA TRP A 114 21.36 -9.52 7.41
C TRP A 114 21.40 -10.47 8.61
N TYR A 115 22.46 -10.49 9.37
CA TYR A 115 22.55 -11.27 10.60
C TYR A 115 23.07 -10.39 11.75
N ASP A 116 22.55 -10.63 12.93
CA ASP A 116 22.96 -9.92 14.13
C ASP A 116 24.31 -10.46 14.68
N ASP A 117 24.79 -9.88 15.77
CA ASP A 117 26.04 -10.25 16.42
C ASP A 117 26.06 -11.73 16.89
N LEU A 118 24.89 -12.32 17.11
CA LEU A 118 24.72 -13.73 17.45
C LEU A 118 24.58 -14.63 16.22
N ARG A 119 24.69 -14.06 15.01
CA ARG A 119 24.50 -14.72 13.71
C ARG A 119 23.08 -15.25 13.47
N HIS A 120 22.09 -14.68 14.14
CA HIS A 120 20.71 -14.96 13.81
C HIS A 120 20.30 -14.23 12.52
N PRO A 121 19.60 -14.91 11.59
CA PRO A 121 19.11 -14.26 10.37
C PRO A 121 18.06 -13.21 10.70
N ARG A 122 18.24 -12.05 10.13
CA ARG A 122 17.34 -10.88 10.25
C ARG A 122 16.91 -10.43 8.87
N PHE A 123 15.69 -9.88 8.79
CA PHE A 123 15.20 -9.23 7.58
C PHE A 123 14.43 -7.97 7.91
N THR A 124 14.66 -6.93 7.10
CA THR A 124 14.12 -5.59 7.36
C THR A 124 13.62 -4.99 6.06
N PRO A 125 12.41 -4.43 6.01
CA PRO A 125 11.91 -3.74 4.82
C PRO A 125 12.74 -2.48 4.57
N LEU A 126 13.06 -2.23 3.30
CA LEU A 126 13.76 -1.04 2.84
C LEU A 126 12.80 -0.12 2.10
N SER A 127 13.02 1.20 2.23
CA SER A 127 12.20 2.17 1.50
C SER A 127 12.38 1.99 -0.01
N PRO A 128 11.30 1.83 -0.80
CA PRO A 128 11.40 1.56 -2.23
C PRO A 128 12.09 2.66 -3.05
N ASP A 129 12.11 3.89 -2.55
CA ASP A 129 12.76 5.04 -3.18
C ASP A 129 14.26 5.16 -2.88
N SER A 130 14.81 4.25 -2.08
CA SER A 130 16.22 4.23 -1.66
C SER A 130 16.98 2.98 -2.11
N VAL A 131 16.34 2.08 -2.88
CA VAL A 131 16.93 0.80 -3.29
C VAL A 131 16.77 0.56 -4.78
N ILE A 132 17.84 0.15 -5.44
CA ILE A 132 17.93 0.00 -6.90
C ILE A 132 18.36 -1.44 -7.21
N PRO A 133 17.52 -2.25 -7.87
CA PRO A 133 17.95 -3.52 -8.42
C PRO A 133 18.73 -3.32 -9.72
N VAL A 134 19.83 -4.03 -9.88
CA VAL A 134 20.57 -4.09 -11.13
C VAL A 134 20.61 -5.54 -11.60
N TYR A 135 19.98 -5.79 -12.74
CA TYR A 135 19.88 -7.12 -13.34
C TYR A 135 20.93 -7.30 -14.44
N ASP A 136 21.26 -8.55 -14.72
CA ASP A 136 22.01 -8.88 -15.95
C ASP A 136 21.14 -8.74 -17.21
N THR A 137 21.76 -8.89 -18.37
CA THR A 137 21.10 -8.76 -19.69
C THR A 137 20.72 -10.11 -20.29
N GLY A 138 20.60 -11.16 -19.51
CA GLY A 138 20.21 -12.50 -19.94
C GLY A 138 18.75 -12.58 -20.40
N VAL A 139 18.36 -13.70 -21.01
CA VAL A 139 16.97 -13.99 -21.40
C VAL A 139 16.06 -14.10 -20.15
N ASP A 140 16.58 -14.63 -19.05
CA ASP A 140 15.99 -14.62 -17.71
C ASP A 140 16.88 -13.76 -16.81
N PRO A 141 16.60 -12.44 -16.71
CA PRO A 141 17.47 -11.50 -16.01
C PRO A 141 17.59 -11.86 -14.53
N ARG A 142 18.82 -12.06 -14.07
CA ARG A 142 19.11 -12.31 -12.66
C ARG A 142 19.63 -11.06 -11.98
N LEU A 143 19.31 -10.91 -10.71
CA LEU A 143 19.81 -9.81 -9.90
C LEU A 143 21.33 -9.93 -9.78
N LYS A 144 22.07 -8.98 -10.35
CA LYS A 144 23.54 -8.93 -10.34
C LYS A 144 24.05 -8.30 -9.05
N TYR A 145 23.43 -7.20 -8.64
CA TYR A 145 23.67 -6.49 -7.37
C TYR A 145 22.52 -5.54 -7.06
N ALA A 146 22.43 -5.11 -5.81
CA ALA A 146 21.51 -4.08 -5.34
C ALA A 146 22.28 -2.87 -4.81
N ILE A 147 21.79 -1.66 -5.09
CA ILE A 147 22.34 -0.41 -4.55
C ILE A 147 21.32 0.13 -3.55
N ARG A 148 21.76 0.39 -2.32
CA ARG A 148 20.99 1.13 -1.31
C ARG A 148 21.68 2.46 -1.05
N TYR A 149 20.92 3.55 -0.97
CA TYR A 149 21.47 4.85 -0.60
C TYR A 149 20.60 5.54 0.44
N TYR A 150 21.25 6.27 1.34
CA TYR A 150 20.57 7.01 2.40
C TYR A 150 21.44 8.16 2.91
N ALA A 151 20.78 9.19 3.47
CA ALA A 151 21.48 10.29 4.13
C ALA A 151 21.73 9.93 5.61
N LYS A 152 22.96 10.17 6.08
CA LYS A 152 23.31 10.14 7.50
C LYS A 152 22.86 11.42 8.21
N ALA A 153 22.87 11.40 9.53
CA ALA A 153 22.52 12.56 10.36
C ALA A 153 23.44 13.79 10.12
N ASP A 154 24.66 13.57 9.66
CA ASP A 154 25.61 14.61 9.27
C ASP A 154 25.36 15.20 7.87
N GLY A 155 24.32 14.75 7.18
CA GLY A 155 23.95 15.18 5.84
C GLY A 155 24.71 14.49 4.70
N LYS A 156 25.66 13.60 5.00
CA LYS A 156 26.37 12.83 3.98
C LYS A 156 25.52 11.70 3.46
N THR A 157 25.59 11.47 2.16
CA THR A 157 24.92 10.32 1.53
C THR A 157 25.87 9.14 1.50
N VAL A 158 25.39 8.00 1.99
CA VAL A 158 26.07 6.70 1.92
C VAL A 158 25.41 5.85 0.85
N VAL A 159 26.24 5.13 0.10
CA VAL A 159 25.81 4.16 -0.91
C VAL A 159 26.40 2.81 -0.53
N GLU A 160 25.52 1.83 -0.37
CA GLU A 160 25.86 0.44 -0.11
C GLU A 160 25.54 -0.37 -1.36
N VAL A 161 26.45 -1.22 -1.76
CA VAL A 161 26.30 -2.12 -2.90
C VAL A 161 26.42 -3.55 -2.42
N TYR A 162 25.38 -4.32 -2.64
CA TYR A 162 25.29 -5.71 -2.24
C TYR A 162 25.33 -6.59 -3.49
N ASP A 163 26.38 -7.40 -3.65
CA ASP A 163 26.45 -8.44 -4.67
C ASP A 163 26.26 -9.84 -4.04
N ALA A 164 26.62 -10.92 -4.73
CA ALA A 164 26.40 -12.28 -4.22
C ALA A 164 27.34 -12.68 -3.08
N GLU A 165 28.45 -11.99 -2.88
CA GLU A 165 29.51 -12.34 -1.93
C GLU A 165 29.67 -11.25 -0.86
N ASP A 166 29.69 -9.98 -1.30
CA ASP A 166 30.13 -8.85 -0.50
C ASP A 166 29.11 -7.70 -0.43
N MET A 167 29.22 -6.92 0.65
CA MET A 167 28.65 -5.59 0.79
C MET A 167 29.79 -4.57 0.73
N SER A 168 29.74 -3.64 -0.22
CA SER A 168 30.69 -2.53 -0.36
C SER A 168 30.03 -1.21 0.00
N VAL A 169 30.70 -0.40 0.83
CA VAL A 169 30.21 0.90 1.32
C VAL A 169 30.99 2.02 0.68
N TYR A 170 30.28 3.05 0.22
CA TYR A 170 30.84 4.25 -0.40
C TYR A 170 30.25 5.51 0.24
N ASP A 171 31.08 6.56 0.37
CA ASP A 171 30.58 7.93 0.56
C ASP A 171 30.26 8.53 -0.82
N TYR A 172 29.11 9.18 -0.94
CA TYR A 172 28.68 9.87 -2.16
C TYR A 172 28.64 11.37 -1.92
N GLU A 173 29.51 12.10 -2.59
CA GLU A 173 29.60 13.55 -2.52
C GLU A 173 29.81 14.13 -3.93
N ASN A 174 29.01 15.13 -4.31
CA ASN A 174 29.18 15.90 -5.58
C ASN A 174 29.32 15.04 -6.84
N GLY A 175 28.55 13.94 -6.91
CA GLY A 175 28.59 13.03 -8.06
C GLY A 175 29.79 12.06 -8.06
N THR A 176 30.50 11.93 -6.95
CA THR A 176 31.64 11.02 -6.81
C THR A 176 31.41 10.01 -5.71
N LEU A 177 31.77 8.75 -5.99
CA LEU A 177 31.79 7.66 -5.01
C LEU A 177 33.20 7.43 -4.49
N THR A 178 33.37 7.48 -3.17
CA THR A 178 34.64 7.15 -2.50
C THR A 178 34.44 5.85 -1.72
N HIS A 179 35.12 4.78 -2.12
CA HIS A 179 35.07 3.50 -1.44
C HIS A 179 35.59 3.60 0.00
N LYS A 180 34.91 2.95 0.94
CA LYS A 180 35.28 2.91 2.37
C LYS A 180 35.69 1.52 2.81
N GLU A 181 34.81 0.57 2.65
CA GLU A 181 35.01 -0.79 3.12
C GLU A 181 34.25 -1.81 2.29
N THR A 182 34.69 -3.06 2.36
CA THR A 182 33.99 -4.21 1.77
C THR A 182 33.97 -5.32 2.79
N THR A 183 32.78 -5.88 3.05
CA THR A 183 32.56 -6.91 4.07
C THR A 183 31.77 -8.09 3.47
N PRO A 184 32.20 -9.34 3.64
CA PRO A 184 31.44 -10.51 3.17
C PRO A 184 30.18 -10.74 3.99
N HIS A 185 29.08 -11.18 3.35
CA HIS A 185 27.78 -11.40 4.01
C HIS A 185 27.30 -12.86 4.03
N PHE A 186 27.95 -13.79 3.32
CA PHE A 186 27.74 -15.24 3.37
C PHE A 186 26.35 -15.78 2.96
N PHE A 187 25.45 -14.99 2.36
CA PHE A 187 24.15 -15.46 1.91
C PHE A 187 24.22 -16.28 0.61
N GLY A 188 25.33 -16.18 -0.15
CA GLY A 188 25.53 -16.89 -1.41
C GLY A 188 24.67 -16.40 -2.58
N ASP A 189 24.01 -15.26 -2.41
CA ASP A 189 23.28 -14.50 -3.39
C ASP A 189 23.11 -13.07 -2.90
N VAL A 190 22.61 -12.14 -3.74
CA VAL A 190 22.36 -10.75 -3.33
C VAL A 190 21.37 -10.71 -2.17
N PRO A 191 21.74 -10.23 -0.95
CA PRO A 191 20.89 -10.31 0.24
C PRO A 191 19.77 -9.27 0.27
N VAL A 192 19.46 -8.65 -0.85
CA VAL A 192 18.33 -7.73 -1.03
C VAL A 192 17.29 -8.43 -1.91
N ILE A 193 16.12 -8.65 -1.36
CA ILE A 193 15.02 -9.31 -2.06
C ILE A 193 14.05 -8.24 -2.54
N PHE A 194 13.74 -8.27 -3.84
CA PHE A 194 12.77 -7.38 -4.46
C PHE A 194 11.43 -8.07 -4.63
N TYR A 195 10.38 -7.34 -4.31
CA TYR A 195 8.99 -7.74 -4.47
C TYR A 195 8.34 -6.86 -5.54
N ALA A 196 7.49 -7.44 -6.35
CA ALA A 196 6.72 -6.75 -7.37
C ALA A 196 5.22 -6.89 -7.09
N ASN A 197 4.46 -5.83 -7.32
CA ASN A 197 3.00 -5.89 -7.27
C ASN A 197 2.42 -6.56 -8.51
N ASN A 198 3.04 -6.28 -9.65
CA ASN A 198 2.68 -6.78 -10.98
C ASN A 198 3.90 -6.67 -11.89
N ARG A 199 3.74 -7.09 -13.16
CA ARG A 199 4.82 -7.04 -14.16
C ARG A 199 5.35 -5.63 -14.41
N ASP A 200 4.45 -4.62 -14.32
CA ASP A 200 4.76 -3.25 -14.71
C ASP A 200 5.27 -2.41 -13.52
N LEU A 201 5.42 -3.02 -12.35
CA LEU A 201 5.84 -2.37 -11.08
C LEU A 201 4.94 -1.18 -10.74
N GLN A 202 3.64 -1.30 -11.00
CA GLN A 202 2.66 -0.26 -10.80
C GLN A 202 1.90 -0.45 -9.49
N GLY A 203 1.74 0.64 -8.72
CA GLY A 203 0.95 0.66 -7.48
C GLY A 203 -0.55 0.56 -7.76
N ASP A 204 -1.34 0.18 -6.73
CA ASP A 204 -2.76 -0.12 -6.88
C ASP A 204 -3.61 1.10 -7.26
N PHE A 205 -3.30 2.26 -6.73
CA PHE A 205 -4.03 3.50 -7.03
C PHE A 205 -3.37 4.34 -8.13
N GLU A 206 -2.18 3.98 -8.58
CA GLU A 206 -1.43 4.75 -9.57
C GLU A 206 -2.19 4.94 -10.90
N PRO A 207 -2.89 3.93 -11.44
CA PRO A 207 -3.68 4.09 -12.68
C PRO A 207 -4.81 5.11 -12.55
N VAL A 208 -5.28 5.39 -11.35
CA VAL A 208 -6.45 6.24 -11.09
C VAL A 208 -6.10 7.60 -10.47
N LEU A 209 -4.81 7.96 -10.40
CA LEU A 209 -4.37 9.25 -9.83
C LEU A 209 -5.05 10.46 -10.49
N SER A 210 -5.21 10.44 -11.81
CA SER A 210 -5.88 11.54 -12.53
C SER A 210 -7.35 11.70 -12.15
N LEU A 211 -8.05 10.59 -11.86
CA LEU A 211 -9.43 10.60 -11.38
C LEU A 211 -9.51 11.13 -9.94
N ILE A 212 -8.56 10.72 -9.09
CA ILE A 212 -8.46 11.21 -7.72
C ILE A 212 -8.20 12.72 -7.68
N ASP A 213 -7.29 13.21 -8.53
CA ASP A 213 -7.01 14.64 -8.66
C ASP A 213 -8.23 15.42 -9.18
N ALA A 214 -8.97 14.85 -10.14
CA ALA A 214 -10.21 15.43 -10.65
C ALA A 214 -11.30 15.49 -9.57
N TYR A 215 -11.45 14.42 -8.78
CA TYR A 215 -12.41 14.37 -7.67
C TYR A 215 -12.08 15.43 -6.60
N ASN A 216 -10.82 15.51 -6.17
CA ASN A 216 -10.38 16.50 -5.19
C ASN A 216 -10.61 17.94 -5.67
N ARG A 217 -10.36 18.21 -6.95
CA ARG A 217 -10.62 19.51 -7.57
C ARG A 217 -12.09 19.84 -7.57
N LEU A 218 -12.94 18.92 -8.06
CA LEU A 218 -14.39 19.10 -8.10
C LEU A 218 -14.98 19.36 -6.70
N GLN A 219 -14.50 18.63 -5.69
CA GLN A 219 -14.92 18.80 -4.31
C GLN A 219 -14.49 20.17 -3.75
N SER A 220 -13.25 20.58 -4.02
CA SER A 220 -12.72 21.88 -3.58
C SER A 220 -13.43 23.04 -4.25
N ASP A 221 -13.68 22.94 -5.58
CA ASP A 221 -14.39 23.96 -6.33
C ASP A 221 -15.84 24.10 -5.88
N SER A 222 -16.50 22.99 -5.50
CA SER A 222 -17.86 23.02 -4.95
C SER A 222 -17.93 23.82 -3.64
N VAL A 223 -16.94 23.65 -2.76
CA VAL A 223 -16.88 24.42 -1.50
C VAL A 223 -16.50 25.87 -1.75
N ASN A 224 -15.57 26.14 -2.67
CA ASN A 224 -15.20 27.51 -3.07
C ASN A 224 -16.39 28.25 -3.69
N ASP A 225 -17.14 27.59 -4.58
CA ASP A 225 -18.36 28.15 -5.14
C ASP A 225 -19.40 28.47 -4.03
N PHE A 226 -19.57 27.56 -3.04
CA PHE A 226 -20.49 27.80 -1.93
C PHE A 226 -20.09 29.04 -1.10
N GLU A 227 -18.79 29.22 -0.80
CA GLU A 227 -18.31 30.42 -0.11
C GLU A 227 -18.54 31.70 -0.92
N LEU A 228 -18.31 31.65 -2.26
CA LEU A 228 -18.61 32.75 -3.14
C LEU A 228 -20.10 33.11 -3.19
N PHE A 229 -21.01 32.11 -3.00
CA PHE A 229 -22.45 32.38 -2.92
C PHE A 229 -22.87 33.06 -1.61
N ALA A 230 -22.17 32.83 -0.52
CA ALA A 230 -22.40 33.53 0.73
C ALA A 230 -22.15 35.05 0.56
N ASP A 231 -21.30 35.43 -0.39
CA ASP A 231 -20.98 36.80 -0.80
C ASP A 231 -21.70 37.22 -2.09
N SER A 232 -22.93 36.76 -2.29
CA SER A 232 -23.72 37.08 -3.51
C SER A 232 -23.83 38.56 -3.72
N TYR A 233 -23.70 39.01 -5.00
CA TYR A 233 -23.84 40.39 -5.39
C TYR A 233 -25.30 40.75 -5.52
N LEU A 234 -25.70 41.86 -4.91
CA LEU A 234 -26.99 42.44 -5.12
C LEU A 234 -26.95 43.39 -6.36
N ALA A 235 -27.59 43.00 -7.42
CA ALA A 235 -27.78 43.86 -8.58
C ALA A 235 -29.01 44.74 -8.35
N ILE A 236 -28.84 46.03 -8.41
CA ILE A 236 -29.89 47.03 -8.25
C ILE A 236 -30.01 47.80 -9.55
N SER A 237 -31.20 47.80 -10.15
CA SER A 237 -31.52 48.64 -11.29
C SER A 237 -32.59 49.64 -10.92
N GLY A 238 -32.59 50.84 -11.54
CA GLY A 238 -33.58 51.91 -11.26
C GLY A 238 -33.22 52.77 -10.04
N MET A 239 -32.03 52.61 -9.46
CA MET A 239 -31.45 53.63 -8.61
C MET A 239 -30.71 54.64 -9.49
N GLY A 240 -30.88 55.94 -9.26
CA GLY A 240 -29.97 56.96 -9.80
C GLY A 240 -28.52 56.65 -9.43
N ALA A 241 -27.56 57.44 -9.91
CA ALA A 241 -26.16 57.20 -9.56
C ALA A 241 -26.00 57.15 -8.04
N ALA A 242 -25.84 55.90 -7.49
CA ALA A 242 -25.62 55.66 -6.07
C ALA A 242 -24.23 56.16 -5.70
N ASP A 243 -24.13 57.00 -4.69
CA ASP A 243 -22.87 57.45 -4.12
C ASP A 243 -22.37 56.53 -3.01
N GLU A 244 -21.18 56.81 -2.49
CA GLU A 244 -20.57 55.99 -1.39
C GLU A 244 -21.41 56.03 -0.10
N GLU A 245 -22.17 57.14 0.12
CA GLU A 245 -23.06 57.30 1.29
C GLU A 245 -24.27 56.39 1.19
N ASP A 246 -24.85 56.25 0.02
CA ASP A 246 -25.98 55.34 -0.27
C ASP A 246 -25.55 53.86 -0.07
N LEU A 247 -24.38 53.49 -0.53
CA LEU A 247 -23.80 52.14 -0.30
C LEU A 247 -23.52 51.88 1.19
N ALA A 248 -23.03 52.88 1.94
CA ALA A 248 -22.83 52.80 3.37
C ALA A 248 -24.13 52.64 4.14
N ARG A 249 -25.20 53.36 3.68
CA ARG A 249 -26.56 53.30 4.28
C ARG A 249 -27.18 51.92 4.04
N ILE A 250 -27.11 51.38 2.80
CA ILE A 250 -27.59 50.04 2.48
C ILE A 250 -26.91 48.99 3.38
N ARG A 251 -25.59 49.07 3.57
CA ARG A 251 -24.85 48.15 4.44
C ARG A 251 -25.24 48.26 5.93
N ARG A 252 -25.46 49.50 6.42
CA ARG A 252 -25.79 49.76 7.83
C ARG A 252 -27.20 49.38 8.18
N ASP A 253 -28.17 49.85 7.36
CA ASP A 253 -29.59 49.80 7.68
C ASP A 253 -30.29 48.59 7.08
N ARG A 254 -29.58 47.86 6.20
CA ARG A 254 -30.06 46.66 5.44
C ARG A 254 -31.35 46.93 4.67
N VAL A 255 -31.57 48.17 4.26
CA VAL A 255 -32.74 48.62 3.51
C VAL A 255 -32.27 49.16 2.16
N ILE A 256 -32.98 48.77 1.10
CA ILE A 256 -32.76 49.24 -0.25
C ILE A 256 -34.01 50.03 -0.64
N LEU A 257 -33.82 51.30 -1.02
CA LEU A 257 -34.87 52.15 -1.57
C LEU A 257 -34.76 52.13 -3.08
N LEU A 258 -35.83 51.75 -3.76
CA LEU A 258 -35.90 51.66 -5.21
C LEU A 258 -36.93 52.68 -5.74
N ASP A 259 -36.72 53.22 -6.94
CA ASP A 259 -37.69 54.00 -7.67
C ASP A 259 -38.88 53.13 -8.13
N ASP A 260 -39.98 53.76 -8.58
CA ASP A 260 -41.24 53.08 -8.98
C ASP A 260 -41.03 51.92 -10.00
N HIS A 261 -39.94 51.90 -10.72
CA HIS A 261 -39.57 50.86 -11.68
C HIS A 261 -38.26 50.14 -11.32
N GLY A 262 -37.78 50.34 -10.09
CA GLY A 262 -36.56 49.72 -9.62
C GLY A 262 -36.72 48.22 -9.32
N GLU A 263 -35.73 47.44 -9.63
CA GLU A 263 -35.67 46.00 -9.36
C GLU A 263 -34.34 45.68 -8.63
N ALA A 264 -34.44 44.94 -7.54
CA ALA A 264 -33.28 44.39 -6.87
C ALA A 264 -33.28 42.85 -6.98
N LYS A 265 -32.20 42.30 -7.51
CA LYS A 265 -32.04 40.86 -7.67
C LYS A 265 -30.69 40.41 -7.11
N TRP A 266 -30.71 39.33 -6.38
CA TRP A 266 -29.49 38.64 -6.08
C TRP A 266 -28.97 37.98 -7.34
N LEU A 267 -27.74 38.34 -7.75
CA LEU A 267 -27.02 37.62 -8.81
C LEU A 267 -26.45 36.33 -8.21
N THR A 268 -27.25 35.29 -8.26
CA THR A 268 -26.84 33.96 -7.84
C THR A 268 -26.48 33.14 -9.08
N LYS A 269 -25.33 32.48 -9.05
CA LYS A 269 -25.00 31.47 -10.05
C LYS A 269 -25.87 30.24 -9.78
N ASN A 270 -26.65 29.83 -10.73
CA ASN A 270 -27.48 28.63 -10.60
C ASN A 270 -26.59 27.41 -10.70
N VAL A 271 -26.09 26.90 -9.56
CA VAL A 271 -25.30 25.68 -9.51
C VAL A 271 -26.25 24.49 -9.60
N ASN A 272 -26.02 23.65 -10.58
CA ASN A 272 -26.79 22.42 -10.71
C ASN A 272 -26.20 21.36 -9.76
N ASP A 273 -26.62 21.37 -8.49
CA ASP A 273 -26.14 20.49 -7.43
C ASP A 273 -26.27 19.00 -7.82
N VAL A 274 -27.39 18.66 -8.50
CA VAL A 274 -27.62 17.28 -8.96
C VAL A 274 -26.57 16.84 -9.98
N TYR A 275 -26.16 17.74 -10.89
CA TYR A 275 -25.12 17.43 -11.86
C TYR A 275 -23.76 17.20 -11.18
N ILE A 276 -23.43 18.06 -10.21
CA ILE A 276 -22.14 17.94 -9.46
C ILE A 276 -22.12 16.64 -8.67
N GLU A 277 -23.18 16.30 -7.94
CA GLU A 277 -23.25 15.07 -7.16
C GLU A 277 -23.22 13.82 -8.05
N ASN A 278 -23.91 13.82 -9.20
CA ASN A 278 -23.83 12.75 -10.18
C ASN A 278 -22.41 12.59 -10.74
N MET A 279 -21.70 13.70 -10.99
CA MET A 279 -20.32 13.66 -11.47
C MET A 279 -19.37 13.11 -10.41
N LYS A 280 -19.49 13.54 -9.14
CA LYS A 280 -18.72 13.02 -8.01
C LYS A 280 -18.92 11.50 -7.85
N SER A 281 -20.18 11.08 -7.82
CA SER A 281 -20.53 9.66 -7.69
C SER A 281 -19.96 8.82 -8.82
N ARG A 282 -20.01 9.33 -10.06
CA ARG A 282 -19.44 8.66 -11.23
C ARG A 282 -17.92 8.54 -11.13
N ILE A 283 -17.21 9.63 -10.80
CA ILE A 283 -15.75 9.62 -10.65
C ILE A 283 -15.35 8.68 -9.52
N ALA A 284 -16.04 8.71 -8.36
CA ALA A 284 -15.78 7.80 -7.26
C ALA A 284 -15.96 6.33 -7.69
N GLY A 285 -17.04 6.01 -8.39
CA GLY A 285 -17.27 4.67 -8.94
C GLY A 285 -16.20 4.25 -9.96
N ASP A 286 -15.73 5.16 -10.79
CA ASP A 286 -14.65 4.90 -11.76
C ASP A 286 -13.30 4.70 -11.06
N ILE A 287 -13.00 5.42 -9.95
CA ILE A 287 -11.81 5.21 -9.13
C ILE A 287 -11.76 3.77 -8.63
N TYR A 288 -12.84 3.27 -8.00
CA TYR A 288 -12.89 1.88 -7.52
C TYR A 288 -12.87 0.86 -8.66
N ARG A 289 -13.59 1.11 -9.74
CA ARG A 289 -13.63 0.22 -10.92
C ARG A 289 -12.26 0.04 -11.55
N PHE A 290 -11.54 1.14 -11.82
CA PHE A 290 -10.27 1.09 -12.53
C PHE A 290 -9.06 0.81 -11.63
N SER A 291 -9.16 1.03 -10.32
CA SER A 291 -8.18 0.50 -9.36
C SER A 291 -8.37 -1.01 -9.09
N GLY A 292 -9.50 -1.58 -9.53
CA GLY A 292 -9.86 -2.97 -9.24
C GLY A 292 -10.14 -3.23 -7.76
N THR A 293 -10.45 -2.18 -6.99
CA THR A 293 -10.79 -2.27 -5.56
C THR A 293 -12.30 -2.13 -5.38
N VAL A 294 -12.83 -2.66 -4.29
CA VAL A 294 -14.27 -2.57 -3.98
C VAL A 294 -14.50 -1.45 -2.96
N ASP A 295 -15.52 -0.63 -3.18
CA ASP A 295 -15.98 0.28 -2.16
C ASP A 295 -16.69 -0.49 -1.04
N MET A 296 -16.03 -0.59 0.11
CA MET A 296 -16.54 -1.30 1.29
C MET A 296 -17.61 -0.48 2.05
N ALA A 297 -17.73 0.82 1.75
CA ALA A 297 -18.73 1.71 2.36
C ALA A 297 -20.07 1.71 1.62
N GLU A 298 -20.17 1.05 0.46
CA GLU A 298 -21.39 1.04 -0.31
C GLU A 298 -22.54 0.40 0.48
N GLU A 299 -23.64 1.13 0.68
CA GLU A 299 -24.83 0.69 1.42
C GLU A 299 -25.37 -0.66 0.95
N THR A 300 -25.09 -1.04 -0.29
CA THR A 300 -25.42 -2.34 -0.88
C THR A 300 -24.67 -3.53 -0.26
N LEU A 301 -23.59 -3.29 0.49
CA LEU A 301 -22.94 -4.32 1.32
C LEU A 301 -23.60 -4.42 2.71
N ALA A 302 -24.24 -3.34 3.17
CA ALA A 302 -24.84 -3.25 4.49
C ALA A 302 -26.38 -3.55 4.51
N GLY A 303 -27.05 -3.42 3.35
CA GLY A 303 -28.52 -3.56 3.25
C GLY A 303 -28.95 -4.82 2.52
N ASN A 304 -29.60 -5.73 3.22
CA ASN A 304 -30.07 -7.07 2.83
C ASN A 304 -28.95 -8.11 2.72
N ALA A 305 -29.11 -9.20 3.44
CA ALA A 305 -28.22 -10.36 3.49
C ALA A 305 -27.79 -10.82 2.08
N LEU A 306 -26.73 -10.20 1.54
CA LEU A 306 -26.11 -10.73 0.34
C LEU A 306 -25.56 -12.10 0.68
N SER A 307 -25.97 -13.14 -0.07
CA SER A 307 -25.37 -14.46 0.09
C SER A 307 -23.85 -14.37 -0.08
N GLY A 308 -23.11 -15.20 0.65
CA GLY A 308 -21.63 -15.26 0.51
C GLY A 308 -21.18 -15.43 -0.95
N VAL A 309 -22.00 -16.03 -1.80
CA VAL A 309 -21.78 -16.16 -3.25
C VAL A 309 -21.82 -14.79 -3.94
N ALA A 310 -22.79 -13.94 -3.62
CA ALA A 310 -22.91 -12.61 -4.22
C ALA A 310 -21.72 -11.70 -3.83
N ILE A 311 -21.26 -11.78 -2.58
CA ILE A 311 -20.06 -11.07 -2.10
C ILE A 311 -18.84 -11.53 -2.88
N ARG A 312 -18.65 -12.84 -3.10
CA ARG A 312 -17.53 -13.38 -3.89
C ARG A 312 -17.53 -12.89 -5.34
N TYR A 313 -18.69 -12.79 -5.98
CA TYR A 313 -18.77 -12.24 -7.34
C TYR A 313 -18.38 -10.75 -7.39
N ARG A 314 -18.75 -9.96 -6.41
CA ARG A 314 -18.34 -8.55 -6.31
C ARG A 314 -16.84 -8.40 -6.09
N LEU A 315 -16.25 -9.30 -5.32
CA LEU A 315 -14.81 -9.31 -5.05
C LEU A 315 -13.96 -9.90 -6.18
N LEU A 316 -14.55 -10.48 -7.24
CA LEU A 316 -13.83 -11.24 -8.25
C LEU A 316 -12.69 -10.45 -8.91
N ASN A 317 -12.92 -9.21 -9.31
CA ASN A 317 -11.88 -8.38 -9.93
C ASN A 317 -10.78 -8.02 -8.93
N PHE A 318 -11.16 -7.73 -7.70
CA PHE A 318 -10.24 -7.46 -6.61
C PHE A 318 -9.36 -8.69 -6.30
N GLU A 319 -9.99 -9.88 -6.18
CA GLU A 319 -9.28 -11.14 -5.97
C GLU A 319 -8.32 -11.46 -7.12
N ASN A 320 -8.73 -11.27 -8.37
CA ASN A 320 -7.86 -11.50 -9.53
C ASN A 320 -6.59 -10.63 -9.45
N ARG A 321 -6.73 -9.34 -9.08
CA ARG A 321 -5.60 -8.45 -8.90
C ARG A 321 -4.70 -8.90 -7.75
N VAL A 322 -5.27 -9.17 -6.57
CA VAL A 322 -4.51 -9.63 -5.40
C VAL A 322 -3.83 -10.96 -5.65
N SER A 323 -4.45 -11.86 -6.42
CA SER A 323 -3.85 -13.14 -6.80
C SER A 323 -2.60 -12.97 -7.67
N VAL A 324 -2.55 -11.93 -8.52
CA VAL A 324 -1.33 -11.59 -9.26
C VAL A 324 -0.22 -11.15 -8.29
N THR A 325 -0.52 -10.22 -7.38
CA THR A 325 0.42 -9.76 -6.36
C THR A 325 0.94 -10.93 -5.52
N GLU A 326 0.05 -11.86 -5.13
CA GLU A 326 0.41 -13.07 -4.38
C GLU A 326 1.46 -13.91 -5.09
N GLN A 327 1.33 -14.13 -6.41
CA GLN A 327 2.28 -14.94 -7.17
C GLN A 327 3.70 -14.35 -7.11
N TYR A 328 3.82 -13.02 -7.29
CA TYR A 328 5.10 -12.32 -7.18
C TYR A 328 5.63 -12.36 -5.74
N PHE A 329 4.78 -12.09 -4.75
CA PHE A 329 5.15 -12.10 -3.34
C PHE A 329 5.64 -13.48 -2.90
N ARG A 330 4.95 -14.54 -3.31
CA ARG A 330 5.32 -15.94 -3.04
C ARG A 330 6.71 -16.27 -3.57
N ARG A 331 7.02 -15.83 -4.80
CA ARG A 331 8.35 -16.03 -5.39
C ARG A 331 9.44 -15.36 -4.56
N SER A 332 9.21 -14.16 -4.10
CA SER A 332 10.18 -13.41 -3.28
C SER A 332 10.36 -14.00 -1.88
N LEU A 333 9.27 -14.46 -1.25
CA LEU A 333 9.36 -15.20 0.03
C LEU A 333 10.14 -16.51 -0.09
N HIS A 334 9.98 -17.20 -1.21
CA HIS A 334 10.76 -18.41 -1.46
C HIS A 334 12.25 -18.09 -1.50
N ALA A 335 12.66 -17.03 -2.17
CA ALA A 335 14.05 -16.56 -2.16
C ALA A 335 14.53 -16.18 -0.74
N ARG A 336 13.68 -15.54 0.09
CA ARG A 336 13.97 -15.25 1.51
C ARG A 336 14.34 -16.53 2.25
N TRP A 337 13.49 -17.53 2.22
CA TRP A 337 13.71 -18.77 2.96
C TRP A 337 14.88 -19.58 2.42
N GLN A 338 15.09 -19.62 1.10
CA GLN A 338 16.27 -20.25 0.52
C GLN A 338 17.58 -19.64 1.03
N MET A 339 17.68 -18.30 1.09
CA MET A 339 18.88 -17.62 1.60
C MET A 339 19.08 -17.84 3.10
N ILE A 340 18.00 -17.80 3.89
CA ILE A 340 18.06 -18.07 5.34
C ILE A 340 18.51 -19.51 5.58
N CYS A 341 17.95 -20.49 4.88
CA CYS A 341 18.39 -21.89 4.99
C CYS A 341 19.86 -22.06 4.60
N ARG A 342 20.32 -21.43 3.52
CA ARG A 342 21.75 -21.46 3.13
C ARG A 342 22.64 -20.92 4.25
N LEU A 343 22.31 -19.76 4.81
CA LEU A 343 23.08 -19.15 5.90
C LEU A 343 23.14 -20.08 7.12
N LEU A 344 22.02 -20.64 7.55
CA LEU A 344 21.96 -21.53 8.71
C LEU A 344 22.69 -22.86 8.46
N ASN A 345 22.66 -23.36 7.24
CA ASN A 345 23.37 -24.59 6.85
C ASN A 345 24.89 -24.44 6.90
N LEU A 346 25.44 -23.22 6.82
CA LEU A 346 26.88 -22.99 7.07
C LEU A 346 27.29 -23.32 8.48
N SER A 347 26.35 -23.31 9.45
CA SER A 347 26.59 -23.69 10.85
C SER A 347 26.41 -25.19 11.10
N GLY A 348 26.27 -26.02 10.05
CA GLY A 348 26.10 -27.48 10.14
C GLY A 348 24.65 -27.95 10.21
N ALA A 349 23.66 -27.07 10.05
CA ALA A 349 22.27 -27.46 9.86
C ALA A 349 22.04 -28.04 8.44
N SER A 350 20.88 -28.64 8.22
CA SER A 350 20.51 -29.23 6.93
C SER A 350 19.02 -28.90 6.64
N TYR A 351 18.72 -27.63 6.42
CA TYR A 351 17.37 -27.15 6.07
C TYR A 351 17.22 -27.11 4.55
N ASP A 352 16.05 -27.53 4.05
CA ASP A 352 15.70 -27.45 2.65
C ASP A 352 14.70 -26.32 2.41
N GLY A 353 15.18 -25.19 1.87
CA GLY A 353 14.35 -24.04 1.55
C GLY A 353 13.32 -24.31 0.44
N ASP A 354 13.56 -25.29 -0.44
CA ASP A 354 12.66 -25.64 -1.54
C ASP A 354 11.45 -26.46 -1.05
N ALA A 355 11.59 -27.14 0.09
CA ALA A 355 10.49 -27.88 0.71
C ALA A 355 9.48 -26.99 1.45
N ILE A 356 9.76 -25.70 1.59
CA ILE A 356 8.90 -24.74 2.31
C ILE A 356 7.76 -24.27 1.38
N ARG A 357 6.52 -24.58 1.75
CA ARG A 357 5.31 -24.10 1.06
C ARG A 357 4.75 -22.88 1.75
N VAL A 358 4.45 -21.85 0.98
CA VAL A 358 3.85 -20.59 1.45
C VAL A 358 2.35 -20.62 1.22
N ILE A 359 1.56 -20.36 2.25
CA ILE A 359 0.10 -20.44 2.22
C ILE A 359 -0.47 -19.06 2.58
N PHE A 360 -1.21 -18.46 1.63
CA PHE A 360 -1.92 -17.20 1.84
C PHE A 360 -3.38 -17.48 2.16
N THR A 361 -3.93 -16.75 3.11
CA THR A 361 -5.35 -16.81 3.47
C THR A 361 -5.95 -15.42 3.42
N ARG A 362 -7.03 -15.26 2.66
CA ARG A 362 -7.71 -13.96 2.54
C ARG A 362 -8.41 -13.59 3.85
N ASN A 363 -8.29 -12.32 4.23
CA ASN A 363 -9.01 -11.79 5.37
C ASN A 363 -10.40 -11.31 4.93
N LEU A 364 -11.30 -12.27 4.79
CA LEU A 364 -12.72 -11.99 4.55
C LEU A 364 -13.49 -12.03 5.88
N PRO A 365 -14.42 -11.10 6.12
CA PRO A 365 -15.37 -11.25 7.21
C PRO A 365 -16.22 -12.51 6.91
N GLY A 366 -15.93 -13.60 7.63
CA GLY A 366 -16.73 -14.81 7.57
C GLY A 366 -17.95 -14.67 8.48
N LEU A 367 -19.12 -15.06 8.00
CA LEU A 367 -20.26 -15.28 8.89
C LEU A 367 -19.97 -16.56 9.70
N PRO A 368 -19.97 -16.51 11.04
CA PRO A 368 -19.67 -17.68 11.87
C PRO A 368 -20.58 -18.87 11.54
N GLU A 369 -21.83 -18.60 11.17
CA GLU A 369 -22.82 -19.59 10.78
C GLU A 369 -22.44 -20.32 9.48
N GLU A 370 -22.00 -19.59 8.44
CA GLU A 370 -21.54 -20.20 7.18
C GLU A 370 -20.27 -21.05 7.40
N ALA A 371 -19.39 -20.61 8.29
CA ALA A 371 -18.18 -21.35 8.64
C ALA A 371 -18.51 -22.64 9.40
N ALA A 372 -19.45 -22.58 10.34
CA ALA A 372 -19.93 -23.74 11.08
C ALA A 372 -20.64 -24.76 10.16
N ASP A 373 -21.50 -24.27 9.27
CA ASP A 373 -22.18 -25.10 8.26
C ASP A 373 -21.16 -25.77 7.30
N MET A 374 -20.15 -25.05 6.88
CA MET A 374 -19.10 -25.59 6.01
C MET A 374 -18.28 -26.64 6.75
N ALA A 375 -17.91 -26.39 8.00
CA ALA A 375 -17.18 -27.35 8.83
C ALA A 375 -17.98 -28.65 9.03
N GLN A 376 -19.31 -28.54 9.28
CA GLN A 376 -20.18 -29.69 9.42
C GLN A 376 -20.27 -30.50 8.12
N LYS A 377 -20.42 -29.85 6.97
CA LYS A 377 -20.48 -30.49 5.65
C LYS A 377 -19.18 -31.13 5.21
N LEU A 378 -18.06 -30.59 5.63
CA LEU A 378 -16.71 -31.10 5.31
C LEU A 378 -16.23 -32.14 6.33
N SER A 379 -16.89 -32.25 7.48
CA SER A 379 -16.60 -33.28 8.49
C SER A 379 -16.79 -34.66 7.89
N GLY A 380 -15.74 -35.49 7.95
CA GLY A 380 -15.73 -36.83 7.33
C GLY A 380 -15.28 -36.88 5.86
N ILE A 381 -15.13 -35.71 5.18
CA ILE A 381 -14.57 -35.62 3.82
C ILE A 381 -13.11 -35.17 3.91
N LEU A 382 -12.82 -34.22 4.79
CA LEU A 382 -11.48 -33.71 5.07
C LEU A 382 -10.99 -34.15 6.46
N SER A 383 -9.68 -34.10 6.67
CA SER A 383 -9.12 -34.33 8.00
C SER A 383 -9.64 -33.26 8.98
N ARG A 384 -9.79 -33.63 10.26
CA ARG A 384 -10.23 -32.72 11.32
C ARG A 384 -9.37 -31.45 11.40
N ARG A 385 -8.04 -31.60 11.24
CA ARG A 385 -7.09 -30.51 11.16
C ARG A 385 -7.42 -29.54 10.01
N SER A 386 -7.64 -30.06 8.79
CA SER A 386 -7.98 -29.24 7.63
C SER A 386 -9.32 -28.50 7.81
N VAL A 387 -10.29 -29.10 8.46
CA VAL A 387 -11.58 -28.43 8.75
C VAL A 387 -11.36 -27.28 9.73
N ILE A 388 -10.63 -27.52 10.83
CA ILE A 388 -10.32 -26.51 11.85
C ILE A 388 -9.52 -25.35 11.25
N GLU A 389 -8.55 -25.64 10.39
CA GLU A 389 -7.73 -24.66 9.71
C GLU A 389 -8.52 -23.65 8.86
N HIS A 390 -9.70 -24.05 8.37
CA HIS A 390 -10.57 -23.18 7.56
C HIS A 390 -11.59 -22.39 8.39
N LEU A 391 -11.66 -22.61 9.71
CA LEU A 391 -12.56 -21.86 10.58
C LEU A 391 -12.02 -20.46 10.86
N PRO A 392 -12.81 -19.39 10.63
CA PRO A 392 -12.37 -18.01 10.81
C PRO A 392 -11.93 -17.65 12.22
N MET A 393 -12.44 -18.37 13.22
CA MET A 393 -12.19 -18.13 14.65
C MET A 393 -10.92 -18.85 15.17
N VAL A 394 -10.30 -19.72 14.38
CA VAL A 394 -9.12 -20.46 14.78
C VAL A 394 -7.88 -19.81 14.17
N GLU A 395 -7.01 -19.27 15.01
CA GLU A 395 -5.74 -18.67 14.56
C GLU A 395 -4.66 -19.73 14.31
N ASP A 396 -4.60 -20.76 15.18
CA ASP A 396 -3.65 -21.87 15.11
C ASP A 396 -4.40 -23.21 15.19
N ALA A 397 -4.42 -23.93 14.07
CA ALA A 397 -5.12 -25.21 13.98
C ALA A 397 -4.41 -26.32 14.75
N ASP A 398 -3.09 -26.26 14.95
CA ASP A 398 -2.34 -27.25 15.67
C ASP A 398 -2.55 -27.09 17.19
N ALA A 399 -2.48 -25.85 17.68
CA ALA A 399 -2.84 -25.54 19.07
C ALA A 399 -4.29 -25.92 19.40
N GLU A 400 -5.21 -25.72 18.47
CA GLU A 400 -6.60 -26.10 18.65
C GLU A 400 -6.79 -27.62 18.63
N MET A 401 -6.05 -28.32 17.79
CA MET A 401 -6.04 -29.78 17.76
C MET A 401 -5.49 -30.37 19.06
N GLU A 402 -4.51 -29.73 19.66
CA GLU A 402 -3.92 -30.13 20.93
C GLU A 402 -4.92 -29.94 22.08
N ARG A 403 -5.57 -28.79 22.16
CA ARG A 403 -6.68 -28.56 23.13
C ARG A 403 -7.80 -29.58 22.98
N ILE A 404 -8.20 -29.92 21.76
CA ILE A 404 -9.21 -30.94 21.51
C ILE A 404 -8.75 -32.33 21.97
N ARG A 405 -7.46 -32.67 21.84
CA ARG A 405 -6.90 -33.92 22.38
C ARG A 405 -6.92 -33.94 23.90
N GLU A 406 -6.50 -32.85 24.53
CA GLU A 406 -6.55 -32.68 25.97
C GLU A 406 -8.00 -32.80 26.51
N GLU A 407 -8.97 -32.15 25.86
CA GLU A 407 -10.39 -32.22 26.24
C GLU A 407 -10.95 -33.61 26.09
N ASN A 408 -10.53 -34.39 25.07
CA ASN A 408 -11.00 -35.77 24.85
C ASN A 408 -10.28 -36.81 25.74
N GLY A 409 -9.31 -36.38 26.58
CA GLY A 409 -8.58 -37.28 27.47
C GLY A 409 -7.56 -38.18 26.77
N GLU A 410 -7.19 -37.85 25.52
CA GLU A 410 -6.10 -38.48 24.77
C GLU A 410 -4.77 -37.84 25.22
N VAL A 411 -4.29 -38.22 26.42
CA VAL A 411 -2.96 -37.85 26.88
C VAL A 411 -1.96 -38.55 25.98
N CYS A 412 -1.06 -37.79 25.36
CA CYS A 412 0.10 -38.34 24.67
C CYS A 412 0.93 -39.13 25.70
N GLU A 413 0.95 -40.49 25.63
CA GLU A 413 2.04 -41.25 26.14
C GLU A 413 3.27 -40.95 25.27
N GLU A 414 4.32 -40.41 25.89
CA GLU A 414 5.62 -40.09 25.30
C GLU A 414 6.32 -41.29 24.67
#